data_6d95b2062536f8dc42dd1e3b9e0d723e
#
_entry.id   6d95b2062536f8dc42dd1e3b9e0d723e
#
_cell.length_a   1.000
_cell.length_b   1.000
_cell.length_c   1.000
_cell.angle_alpha   90.00
_cell.angle_beta   90.00
_cell.angle_gamma   90.00
#
_symmetry.space_group_name_H-M   'P 1'
#
loop_
_entity.id
_entity.type
_entity.pdbx_description
1 polymer ?
#
loop_
_entity_poly.entity_id
_entity_poly.type
_entity_poly.pdbx_seq_one_letter_code
_entity_poly.pdbx_strand_id
1 'polypeptide(L)'
;MKFSNKFGWFLAGLFVGAIASVSIFLLGFQPEQARKASGMAALLAPNLKGAELCRQNLGIKETTSPVDSSNYGIRRPFDKAGRWVPNKPSLIVLHETVLPLAETLQLFATPHPNDLNQVSYHFVLARNGSLYRLVPDELRAFGAGWSAWGDFSIRHNGAKTALAGGSINNVALHISLVSPNDGSGSGDGHSGYSNPQYEQLAKQVLVWQLRWGIPMRRITSHGAVDRSHTRSDPRSFRWHLFDRAWQQAAKRCKVPADYGIDAMEKITK
;
A
#
# COMPACT_ATOMS: atom_id res chain seq x y z
N MET A 1 12.40 16.91 77.00
CA MET A 1 13.90 16.86 77.19
C MET A 1 14.49 16.78 75.81
N LYS A 2 15.02 17.91 75.39
CA LYS A 2 16.37 18.21 75.10
C LYS A 2 17.01 17.49 73.96
N PHE A 3 17.17 18.20 72.81
CA PHE A 3 18.40 18.63 72.19
C PHE A 3 19.08 17.48 71.37
N SER A 4 19.67 17.66 70.21
CA SER A 4 20.36 18.78 69.60
C SER A 4 20.79 18.46 68.17
N ASN A 5 20.75 19.49 67.33
CA ASN A 5 21.52 19.79 66.14
C ASN A 5 22.91 19.18 65.99
N LYS A 6 23.31 18.87 64.73
CA LYS A 6 24.45 19.50 64.02
C LYS A 6 24.66 18.78 62.67
N PHE A 7 24.48 19.49 61.56
CA PHE A 7 25.51 20.11 60.69
C PHE A 7 26.64 19.18 60.25
N GLY A 8 26.72 19.00 58.97
CA GLY A 8 27.88 18.49 58.28
C GLY A 8 27.74 18.65 56.76
N TRP A 9 28.37 19.63 56.22
CA TRP A 9 28.55 20.02 54.82
C TRP A 9 29.61 19.12 54.14
N PHE A 10 29.62 19.19 52.78
CA PHE A 10 30.64 18.79 51.80
C PHE A 10 30.37 17.46 51.15
N LEU A 11 30.42 17.27 49.83
CA LEU A 11 31.08 17.98 48.72
C LEU A 11 30.42 17.57 47.41
N ALA A 12 30.49 18.47 46.47
CA ALA A 12 30.18 18.29 45.07
C ALA A 12 30.96 17.13 44.41
N GLY A 13 30.29 16.41 43.57
CA GLY A 13 30.88 15.50 42.61
C GLY A 13 30.08 15.53 41.35
N LEU A 14 30.47 16.42 40.43
CA LEU A 14 30.04 16.37 39.04
C LEU A 14 30.29 14.97 38.46
N PHE A 15 29.28 14.34 37.93
CA PHE A 15 29.44 13.40 36.83
C PHE A 15 28.45 13.77 35.74
N VAL A 16 28.91 14.62 34.86
CA VAL A 16 28.38 14.78 33.51
C VAL A 16 28.79 13.51 32.74
N GLY A 17 27.84 12.68 32.53
CA GLY A 17 27.96 11.51 31.70
C GLY A 17 26.73 11.40 30.84
N ALA A 18 26.49 12.38 29.97
CA ALA A 18 25.53 12.24 28.88
C ALA A 18 26.11 11.27 27.85
N ILE A 19 25.86 10.00 28.04
CA ILE A 19 25.96 9.04 26.92
C ILE A 19 24.77 9.34 26.03
N ALA A 20 24.96 10.23 25.08
CA ALA A 20 24.13 10.33 23.92
C ALA A 20 24.30 9.03 23.16
N SER A 21 23.43 8.08 23.42
CA SER A 21 23.23 6.94 22.54
C SER A 21 22.70 7.48 21.22
N VAL A 22 23.59 7.82 20.32
CA VAL A 22 23.28 8.08 18.92
C VAL A 22 22.83 6.73 18.34
N SER A 23 21.54 6.47 18.45
CA SER A 23 20.89 5.43 17.65
C SER A 23 20.99 5.89 16.21
N ILE A 24 22.03 5.46 15.51
CA ILE A 24 22.10 5.52 14.05
C ILE A 24 20.99 4.58 13.56
N PHE A 25 19.79 5.12 13.44
CA PHE A 25 18.74 4.48 12.66
C PHE A 25 19.22 4.49 11.21
N LEU A 26 19.64 3.33 10.76
CA LEU A 26 19.85 3.04 9.34
C LEU A 26 18.55 3.39 8.59
N LEU A 27 18.57 4.53 7.94
CA LEU A 27 17.52 5.03 7.07
C LEU A 27 17.44 4.13 5.84
N GLY A 28 16.48 3.24 5.83
CA GLY A 28 16.25 2.35 4.69
C GLY A 28 15.00 1.50 4.78
N PHE A 29 14.38 1.34 5.92
CA PHE A 29 13.28 0.41 6.04
C PHE A 29 12.28 0.84 7.11
N GLN A 30 11.19 1.48 6.67
CA GLN A 30 10.02 1.63 7.53
C GLN A 30 9.35 0.26 7.63
N PRO A 31 9.30 -0.38 8.81
CA PRO A 31 8.56 -1.60 8.97
C PRO A 31 7.09 -1.37 8.59
N GLU A 32 6.42 -2.40 8.11
CA GLU A 32 5.01 -2.33 7.67
C GLU A 32 4.10 -1.67 8.72
N GLN A 33 4.42 -1.86 10.00
CA GLN A 33 3.72 -1.20 11.12
C GLN A 33 3.86 0.32 11.11
N ALA A 34 4.99 0.86 10.70
CA ALA A 34 5.17 2.32 10.55
C ALA A 34 4.39 2.86 9.34
N ARG A 35 4.25 2.08 8.28
CA ARG A 35 3.35 2.39 7.16
C ARG A 35 1.87 2.38 7.58
N LYS A 36 1.48 1.53 8.52
CA LYS A 36 0.15 1.52 9.17
C LYS A 36 -0.14 2.80 9.97
N ALA A 37 0.83 3.24 10.75
CA ALA A 37 0.67 4.33 11.73
C ALA A 37 0.80 5.74 11.12
N SER A 38 1.23 5.85 9.86
CA SER A 38 1.65 7.12 9.28
C SER A 38 0.52 8.05 8.85
N GLY A 39 -0.69 7.94 9.35
CA GLY A 39 -1.77 8.90 9.05
C GLY A 39 -1.94 9.20 7.53
N MET A 40 -2.92 10.02 7.18
CA MET A 40 -3.13 10.45 5.79
C MET A 40 -2.07 11.50 5.37
N ALA A 41 -0.90 11.06 4.91
CA ALA A 41 0.07 11.94 4.26
C ALA A 41 -0.61 12.73 3.12
N ALA A 42 -0.27 14.02 2.98
CA ALA A 42 -0.81 14.84 1.89
C ALA A 42 -0.51 14.24 0.53
N LEU A 43 -1.43 14.39 -0.43
CA LEU A 43 -1.17 14.01 -1.82
C LEU A 43 -0.20 15.00 -2.45
N LEU A 44 0.62 14.50 -3.35
CA LEU A 44 1.46 15.32 -4.22
C LEU A 44 0.62 15.88 -5.38
N ALA A 45 1.16 16.87 -6.08
CA ALA A 45 0.54 17.34 -7.32
C ALA A 45 0.60 16.24 -8.40
N PRO A 46 -0.51 15.86 -9.05
CA PRO A 46 -0.51 14.93 -10.15
C PRO A 46 0.33 15.44 -11.34
N ASN A 47 1.10 14.55 -11.95
CA ASN A 47 1.91 14.83 -13.14
C ASN A 47 1.58 13.84 -14.26
N LEU A 48 0.51 14.10 -15.01
CA LEU A 48 0.03 13.22 -16.08
C LEU A 48 1.05 13.06 -17.21
N LYS A 49 1.69 14.16 -17.65
CA LYS A 49 2.71 14.13 -18.69
C LYS A 49 3.95 13.34 -18.23
N GLY A 50 4.39 13.58 -17.00
CA GLY A 50 5.49 12.83 -16.40
C GLY A 50 5.18 11.34 -16.24
N ALA A 51 3.96 10.98 -15.87
CA ALA A 51 3.52 9.60 -15.76
C ALA A 51 3.57 8.87 -17.12
N GLU A 52 3.05 9.51 -18.18
CA GLU A 52 3.06 8.92 -19.52
C GLU A 52 4.48 8.77 -20.08
N LEU A 53 5.30 9.80 -19.95
CA LEU A 53 6.72 9.72 -20.37
C LEU A 53 7.47 8.64 -19.57
N CYS A 54 7.23 8.55 -18.28
CA CYS A 54 7.84 7.52 -17.44
C CYS A 54 7.39 6.11 -17.86
N ARG A 55 6.11 5.92 -18.15
CA ARG A 55 5.56 4.66 -18.67
C ARG A 55 6.28 4.19 -19.93
N GLN A 56 6.49 5.11 -20.89
CA GLN A 56 7.21 4.86 -22.13
C GLN A 56 8.69 4.53 -21.87
N ASN A 57 9.39 5.33 -21.05
CA ASN A 57 10.80 5.13 -20.70
C ASN A 57 11.04 3.79 -19.98
N LEU A 58 10.08 3.32 -19.20
CA LEU A 58 10.15 2.05 -18.50
C LEU A 58 9.77 0.86 -19.38
N GLY A 59 9.22 1.11 -20.57
CA GLY A 59 8.76 0.07 -21.49
C GLY A 59 7.65 -0.79 -20.91
N ILE A 60 6.73 -0.18 -20.14
CA ILE A 60 5.61 -0.92 -19.52
C ILE A 60 4.64 -1.35 -20.61
N LYS A 61 4.49 -2.67 -20.75
CA LYS A 61 3.48 -3.31 -21.59
C LYS A 61 2.47 -3.98 -20.70
N GLU A 62 1.20 -3.88 -21.07
CA GLU A 62 0.11 -4.54 -20.37
C GLU A 62 -0.77 -5.33 -21.35
N THR A 63 -1.30 -6.43 -20.88
CA THR A 63 -2.29 -7.25 -21.60
C THR A 63 -3.64 -7.01 -20.93
N THR A 64 -4.64 -6.57 -21.67
CA THR A 64 -5.99 -6.43 -21.14
C THR A 64 -6.61 -7.83 -20.95
N SER A 65 -7.20 -8.04 -19.78
CA SER A 65 -7.96 -9.25 -19.44
C SER A 65 -9.39 -8.88 -19.06
N PRO A 66 -10.40 -9.64 -19.48
CA PRO A 66 -11.79 -9.34 -19.18
C PRO A 66 -12.07 -9.46 -17.67
N VAL A 67 -12.96 -8.58 -17.18
CA VAL A 67 -13.53 -8.61 -15.83
C VAL A 67 -15.03 -8.46 -15.94
N ASP A 68 -15.78 -9.31 -15.25
CA ASP A 68 -17.22 -9.18 -15.22
C ASP A 68 -17.66 -7.88 -14.54
N SER A 69 -18.69 -7.25 -15.07
CA SER A 69 -19.18 -5.94 -14.58
C SER A 69 -19.66 -5.95 -13.13
N SER A 70 -20.01 -7.11 -12.58
CA SER A 70 -20.35 -7.25 -11.16
C SER A 70 -19.14 -7.11 -10.22
N ASN A 71 -17.92 -7.26 -10.76
CA ASN A 71 -16.68 -7.26 -9.96
C ASN A 71 -16.00 -5.88 -9.86
N TYR A 72 -16.58 -4.83 -10.42
CA TYR A 72 -16.06 -3.45 -10.27
C TYR A 72 -17.20 -2.43 -10.31
N GLY A 73 -16.90 -1.17 -10.05
CA GLY A 73 -17.90 -0.11 -10.09
C GLY A 73 -17.31 1.27 -10.28
N ILE A 74 -18.18 2.29 -10.27
CA ILE A 74 -17.74 3.69 -10.29
C ILE A 74 -17.18 4.10 -8.92
N ARG A 75 -16.24 5.03 -8.90
CA ARG A 75 -15.84 5.73 -7.67
C ARG A 75 -16.94 6.73 -7.31
N ARG A 76 -17.53 6.54 -6.13
CA ARG A 76 -18.70 7.30 -5.69
C ARG A 76 -18.29 8.61 -5.02
N PRO A 77 -18.90 9.75 -5.35
CA PRO A 77 -18.61 11.02 -4.67
C PRO A 77 -19.31 11.15 -3.31
N PHE A 78 -20.26 10.27 -2.99
CA PHE A 78 -20.99 10.29 -1.72
C PHE A 78 -20.97 8.90 -1.06
N ASP A 79 -20.94 8.90 0.26
CA ASP A 79 -21.14 7.68 1.04
C ASP A 79 -22.64 7.33 1.17
N LYS A 80 -22.96 6.26 1.88
CA LYS A 80 -24.35 5.84 2.10
C LYS A 80 -25.19 6.85 2.87
N ALA A 81 -24.55 7.69 3.69
CA ALA A 81 -25.23 8.75 4.44
C ALA A 81 -25.38 10.06 3.65
N GLY A 82 -25.02 10.07 2.36
CA GLY A 82 -25.07 11.25 1.50
C GLY A 82 -23.94 12.26 1.77
N ARG A 83 -22.93 11.91 2.55
CA ARG A 83 -21.79 12.78 2.81
C ARG A 83 -20.78 12.69 1.67
N TRP A 84 -20.22 13.83 1.26
CA TRP A 84 -19.17 13.84 0.26
C TRP A 84 -17.94 13.05 0.74
N VAL A 85 -17.38 12.25 -0.16
CA VAL A 85 -16.20 11.44 0.10
C VAL A 85 -15.22 11.52 -1.07
N PRO A 86 -13.91 11.36 -0.81
CA PRO A 86 -12.92 11.29 -1.87
C PRO A 86 -13.24 10.15 -2.85
N ASN A 87 -13.19 10.46 -4.15
CA ASN A 87 -13.52 9.54 -5.23
C ASN A 87 -12.44 9.45 -6.32
N LYS A 88 -11.20 9.78 -5.97
CA LYS A 88 -10.03 9.65 -6.84
C LYS A 88 -9.00 8.72 -6.19
N PRO A 89 -8.18 8.02 -6.98
CA PRO A 89 -7.07 7.24 -6.46
C PRO A 89 -6.16 8.07 -5.55
N SER A 90 -5.89 7.57 -4.38
CA SER A 90 -5.04 8.23 -3.38
C SER A 90 -4.31 7.24 -2.46
N LEU A 91 -4.45 5.95 -2.72
CA LEU A 91 -3.84 4.85 -1.97
C LEU A 91 -3.48 3.73 -2.94
N ILE A 92 -2.36 3.06 -2.75
CA ILE A 92 -1.98 1.84 -3.48
C ILE A 92 -1.94 0.68 -2.50
N VAL A 93 -2.66 -0.39 -2.81
CA VAL A 93 -2.74 -1.60 -2.00
C VAL A 93 -2.16 -2.78 -2.76
N LEU A 94 -1.18 -3.42 -2.15
CA LEU A 94 -0.52 -4.61 -2.67
C LEU A 94 -1.23 -5.85 -2.16
N HIS A 95 -1.42 -6.82 -3.05
CA HIS A 95 -2.08 -8.09 -2.80
C HIS A 95 -1.25 -9.28 -3.31
N GLU A 96 -1.68 -10.48 -2.97
CA GLU A 96 -1.30 -11.72 -3.64
C GLU A 96 -2.53 -12.48 -4.12
N THR A 97 -2.35 -13.37 -5.10
CA THR A 97 -3.51 -14.07 -5.69
C THR A 97 -3.92 -15.32 -4.93
N VAL A 98 -3.01 -15.98 -4.23
CA VAL A 98 -3.11 -17.35 -3.68
C VAL A 98 -3.53 -18.42 -4.70
N LEU A 99 -4.06 -18.00 -5.84
CA LEU A 99 -4.44 -18.84 -6.99
C LEU A 99 -3.42 -18.67 -8.11
N PRO A 100 -3.25 -19.67 -8.99
CA PRO A 100 -2.54 -19.53 -10.24
C PRO A 100 -3.12 -18.42 -11.12
N LEU A 101 -2.31 -17.87 -12.03
CA LEU A 101 -2.71 -16.76 -12.89
C LEU A 101 -4.02 -17.04 -13.64
N ALA A 102 -4.12 -18.19 -14.32
CA ALA A 102 -5.29 -18.52 -15.15
C ALA A 102 -6.59 -18.58 -14.31
N GLU A 103 -6.53 -19.20 -13.14
CA GLU A 103 -7.66 -19.30 -12.23
C GLU A 103 -8.05 -17.93 -11.65
N THR A 104 -7.04 -17.08 -11.34
CA THR A 104 -7.27 -15.70 -10.87
C THR A 104 -7.99 -14.88 -11.94
N LEU A 105 -7.54 -14.92 -13.18
CA LEU A 105 -8.17 -14.19 -14.28
C LEU A 105 -9.59 -14.71 -14.56
N GLN A 106 -9.79 -16.03 -14.51
CA GLN A 106 -11.11 -16.64 -14.65
C GLN A 106 -12.07 -16.24 -13.54
N LEU A 107 -11.59 -16.19 -12.28
CA LEU A 107 -12.38 -15.73 -11.14
C LEU A 107 -12.93 -14.31 -11.37
N PHE A 108 -12.09 -13.40 -11.87
CA PHE A 108 -12.52 -12.01 -12.10
C PHE A 108 -13.44 -11.86 -13.33
N ALA A 109 -13.32 -12.76 -14.30
CA ALA A 109 -14.21 -12.82 -15.47
C ALA A 109 -15.57 -13.48 -15.17
N THR A 110 -15.71 -14.12 -14.00
CA THR A 110 -16.94 -14.79 -13.58
C THR A 110 -17.89 -13.80 -12.89
N PRO A 111 -19.21 -13.81 -13.19
CA PRO A 111 -20.18 -12.96 -12.51
C PRO A 111 -20.28 -13.25 -11.00
N HIS A 112 -20.24 -12.21 -10.18
CA HIS A 112 -20.47 -12.27 -8.74
C HIS A 112 -21.55 -11.27 -8.32
N PRO A 113 -22.84 -11.58 -8.53
CA PRO A 113 -23.93 -10.64 -8.20
C PRO A 113 -24.09 -10.41 -6.71
N ASN A 114 -23.56 -11.27 -5.85
CA ASN A 114 -23.55 -11.09 -4.41
C ASN A 114 -22.32 -10.26 -4.01
N ASP A 115 -22.56 -9.12 -3.37
CA ASP A 115 -21.53 -8.17 -2.88
C ASP A 115 -20.40 -8.84 -2.08
N LEU A 116 -20.69 -9.92 -1.36
CA LEU A 116 -19.70 -10.64 -0.53
C LEU A 116 -18.67 -11.42 -1.35
N ASN A 117 -19.03 -11.77 -2.58
CA ASN A 117 -18.18 -12.57 -3.47
C ASN A 117 -17.47 -11.71 -4.52
N GLN A 118 -17.83 -10.41 -4.60
CA GLN A 118 -17.22 -9.50 -5.57
C GLN A 118 -15.74 -9.32 -5.30
N VAL A 119 -14.91 -9.51 -6.31
CA VAL A 119 -13.46 -9.41 -6.21
C VAL A 119 -12.84 -8.97 -7.52
N SER A 120 -11.96 -8.00 -7.47
CA SER A 120 -11.10 -7.62 -8.60
C SER A 120 -9.94 -6.76 -8.16
N TYR A 121 -8.97 -6.61 -9.05
CA TYR A 121 -7.85 -5.67 -8.91
C TYR A 121 -7.74 -4.82 -10.19
N HIS A 122 -6.96 -3.74 -10.14
CA HIS A 122 -6.63 -2.97 -11.35
C HIS A 122 -5.60 -3.71 -12.20
N PHE A 123 -4.68 -4.43 -11.51
CA PHE A 123 -3.68 -5.27 -12.17
C PHE A 123 -3.47 -6.60 -11.45
N VAL A 124 -3.14 -7.62 -12.26
CA VAL A 124 -2.47 -8.83 -11.80
C VAL A 124 -1.09 -8.91 -12.45
N LEU A 125 -0.10 -9.24 -11.66
CA LEU A 125 1.31 -9.32 -12.03
C LEU A 125 1.79 -10.77 -11.98
N ALA A 126 2.00 -11.37 -13.14
CA ALA A 126 2.44 -12.75 -13.28
C ALA A 126 3.89 -12.93 -12.78
N ARG A 127 4.28 -14.16 -12.44
CA ARG A 127 5.62 -14.46 -11.91
C ARG A 127 6.77 -14.11 -12.86
N ASN A 128 6.52 -14.09 -14.17
CA ASN A 128 7.51 -13.68 -15.18
C ASN A 128 7.58 -12.16 -15.40
N GLY A 129 6.81 -11.36 -14.63
CA GLY A 129 6.73 -9.91 -14.79
C GLY A 129 5.67 -9.42 -15.79
N SER A 130 4.92 -10.31 -16.45
CA SER A 130 3.82 -9.89 -17.33
C SER A 130 2.71 -9.21 -16.52
N LEU A 131 2.24 -8.07 -17.02
CA LEU A 131 1.24 -7.23 -16.36
C LEU A 131 -0.11 -7.34 -17.07
N TYR A 132 -1.13 -7.74 -16.33
CA TYR A 132 -2.50 -7.89 -16.83
C TYR A 132 -3.37 -6.76 -16.29
N ARG A 133 -3.87 -5.91 -17.21
CA ARG A 133 -4.86 -4.86 -16.91
C ARG A 133 -6.24 -5.48 -16.80
N LEU A 134 -6.91 -5.22 -15.69
CA LEU A 134 -8.25 -5.72 -15.40
C LEU A 134 -9.24 -4.56 -15.31
N VAL A 135 -9.16 -3.75 -14.25
CA VAL A 135 -10.05 -2.61 -14.04
C VAL A 135 -9.31 -1.30 -14.38
N PRO A 136 -9.90 -0.38 -15.15
CA PRO A 136 -9.36 0.97 -15.35
C PRO A 136 -9.13 1.71 -14.03
N ASP A 137 -8.08 2.53 -13.95
CA ASP A 137 -7.70 3.24 -12.72
C ASP A 137 -8.80 4.21 -12.21
N GLU A 138 -9.62 4.73 -13.13
CA GLU A 138 -10.74 5.64 -12.86
C GLU A 138 -11.92 4.93 -12.20
N LEU A 139 -12.02 3.63 -12.38
CA LEU A 139 -13.05 2.79 -11.78
C LEU A 139 -12.60 2.23 -10.42
N ARG A 140 -13.53 1.69 -9.70
CA ARG A 140 -13.33 1.11 -8.37
C ARG A 140 -13.26 -0.40 -8.48
N ALA A 141 -12.07 -0.98 -8.33
CA ALA A 141 -11.90 -2.41 -8.16
C ALA A 141 -12.31 -2.82 -6.72
N PHE A 142 -12.74 -4.05 -6.55
CA PHE A 142 -13.21 -4.59 -5.26
C PHE A 142 -12.14 -5.49 -4.62
N GLY A 143 -10.99 -4.87 -4.29
CA GLY A 143 -9.79 -5.57 -3.80
C GLY A 143 -9.68 -5.67 -2.29
N ALA A 144 -10.36 -4.79 -1.54
CA ALA A 144 -10.32 -4.77 -0.08
C ALA A 144 -11.74 -4.64 0.47
N GLY A 145 -12.24 -5.71 1.07
CA GLY A 145 -13.57 -5.76 1.67
C GLY A 145 -13.73 -4.78 2.83
N TRP A 146 -13.98 -5.27 4.04
CA TRP A 146 -13.99 -4.43 5.23
C TRP A 146 -12.57 -3.94 5.54
N SER A 147 -12.33 -2.66 5.25
CA SER A 147 -10.97 -2.10 5.30
C SER A 147 -10.97 -0.62 5.67
N ALA A 148 -9.86 -0.15 6.23
CA ALA A 148 -9.62 1.25 6.54
C ALA A 148 -8.13 1.59 6.41
N TRP A 149 -7.82 2.85 6.10
CA TRP A 149 -6.49 3.41 6.15
C TRP A 149 -6.44 4.47 7.26
N GLY A 150 -5.80 4.15 8.38
CA GLY A 150 -6.02 4.90 9.62
C GLY A 150 -7.51 4.88 9.97
N ASP A 151 -8.09 6.04 10.20
CA ASP A 151 -9.52 6.21 10.47
C ASP A 151 -10.37 6.37 9.21
N PHE A 152 -9.72 6.39 8.04
CA PHE A 152 -10.41 6.59 6.76
C PHE A 152 -11.02 5.28 6.26
N SER A 153 -12.35 5.28 6.15
CA SER A 153 -13.14 4.19 5.57
C SER A 153 -14.44 4.75 5.02
N ILE A 154 -14.92 4.21 3.90
CA ILE A 154 -16.12 4.71 3.23
C ILE A 154 -17.19 3.62 3.22
N ARG A 155 -18.36 3.93 3.78
CA ARG A 155 -19.53 3.06 3.75
C ARG A 155 -20.28 3.26 2.45
N HIS A 156 -20.23 2.25 1.59
CA HIS A 156 -20.92 2.27 0.29
C HIS A 156 -22.27 1.59 0.31
N ASN A 157 -22.41 0.51 1.09
CA ASN A 157 -23.56 -0.36 1.09
C ASN A 157 -24.28 -0.34 2.43
N GLY A 158 -25.57 -0.60 2.39
CA GLY A 158 -26.36 -0.98 3.56
C GLY A 158 -26.08 -2.38 4.06
N ALA A 159 -24.95 -2.97 3.69
CA ALA A 159 -24.65 -4.35 3.96
C ALA A 159 -24.78 -4.67 5.44
N LYS A 160 -25.55 -5.68 5.75
CA LYS A 160 -25.70 -6.27 7.09
C LYS A 160 -24.50 -7.15 7.48
N THR A 161 -23.37 -7.00 6.81
CA THR A 161 -22.23 -7.92 6.84
C THR A 161 -20.94 -7.18 7.22
N ALA A 162 -19.81 -7.86 7.15
CA ALA A 162 -18.47 -7.32 7.38
C ALA A 162 -18.18 -6.00 6.63
N LEU A 163 -18.82 -5.77 5.47
CA LEU A 163 -18.74 -4.52 4.73
C LEU A 163 -19.50 -3.35 5.37
N ALA A 164 -20.33 -3.60 6.39
CA ALA A 164 -21.00 -2.54 7.14
C ALA A 164 -20.02 -1.54 7.76
N GLY A 165 -18.80 -1.97 8.06
CA GLY A 165 -17.70 -1.14 8.55
C GLY A 165 -17.09 -0.19 7.50
N GLY A 166 -17.38 -0.39 6.20
CA GLY A 166 -16.85 0.41 5.12
C GLY A 166 -15.62 -0.20 4.43
N SER A 167 -15.14 0.49 3.39
CA SER A 167 -14.02 0.03 2.56
C SER A 167 -13.20 1.20 2.04
N ILE A 168 -11.95 0.95 1.71
CA ILE A 168 -11.05 1.88 1.03
C ILE A 168 -11.11 1.77 -0.50
N ASN A 169 -11.86 0.84 -1.07
CA ASN A 169 -11.90 0.61 -2.53
C ASN A 169 -12.17 1.88 -3.35
N ASN A 170 -12.89 2.85 -2.77
CA ASN A 170 -13.22 4.09 -3.45
C ASN A 170 -11.99 4.97 -3.77
N VAL A 171 -10.91 4.82 -3.03
CA VAL A 171 -9.67 5.61 -3.17
C VAL A 171 -8.45 4.76 -3.45
N ALA A 172 -8.57 3.44 -3.42
CA ALA A 172 -7.46 2.52 -3.61
C ALA A 172 -7.26 2.17 -5.09
N LEU A 173 -5.99 2.01 -5.47
CA LEU A 173 -5.53 1.26 -6.62
C LEU A 173 -4.99 -0.08 -6.11
N HIS A 174 -5.44 -1.17 -6.69
CA HIS A 174 -5.11 -2.52 -6.26
C HIS A 174 -4.25 -3.22 -7.30
N ILE A 175 -3.12 -3.79 -6.90
CA ILE A 175 -2.27 -4.63 -7.72
C ILE A 175 -1.92 -5.91 -6.96
N SER A 176 -2.11 -7.05 -7.60
CA SER A 176 -1.86 -8.36 -7.01
C SER A 176 -0.70 -9.07 -7.69
N LEU A 177 0.15 -9.69 -6.90
CA LEU A 177 1.25 -10.53 -7.37
C LEU A 177 0.80 -11.99 -7.38
N VAL A 178 1.01 -12.69 -8.48
CA VAL A 178 0.77 -14.14 -8.52
C VAL A 178 1.70 -14.84 -7.55
N SER A 179 1.12 -15.56 -6.59
CA SER A 179 1.85 -16.31 -5.57
C SER A 179 2.69 -17.43 -6.19
N PRO A 180 3.79 -17.84 -5.56
CA PRO A 180 4.51 -19.05 -5.96
C PRO A 180 3.67 -20.32 -5.68
N ASN A 181 4.10 -21.47 -6.20
CA ASN A 181 3.36 -22.72 -6.05
C ASN A 181 3.19 -23.13 -4.56
N ASP A 182 4.15 -22.79 -3.71
CA ASP A 182 4.09 -23.01 -2.26
C ASP A 182 3.31 -21.90 -1.52
N GLY A 183 2.73 -20.96 -2.25
CA GLY A 183 1.90 -19.86 -1.73
C GLY A 183 0.40 -20.08 -1.89
N SER A 184 -0.05 -21.25 -2.34
CA SER A 184 -1.47 -21.58 -2.38
C SER A 184 -2.03 -21.82 -0.99
N GLY A 185 -3.27 -21.37 -0.75
CA GLY A 185 -3.94 -21.55 0.54
C GLY A 185 -3.57 -20.50 1.59
N SER A 186 -3.81 -20.84 2.87
CA SER A 186 -3.82 -19.90 4.02
C SER A 186 -2.57 -19.99 4.92
N GLY A 187 -1.47 -20.59 4.47
CA GLY A 187 -0.23 -20.68 5.25
C GLY A 187 0.35 -19.30 5.58
N ASP A 188 1.19 -19.23 6.62
CA ASP A 188 1.73 -17.95 7.14
C ASP A 188 2.76 -17.28 6.19
N GLY A 189 3.31 -18.01 5.24
CA GLY A 189 4.30 -17.51 4.29
C GLY A 189 4.54 -18.46 3.13
N HIS A 190 5.45 -18.08 2.24
CA HIS A 190 5.88 -18.85 1.07
C HIS A 190 7.28 -18.41 0.62
N SER A 191 7.84 -19.00 -0.44
CA SER A 191 9.18 -18.72 -0.96
C SER A 191 9.40 -17.28 -1.46
N GLY A 192 8.33 -16.50 -1.63
CA GLY A 192 8.39 -15.10 -2.03
C GLY A 192 8.14 -14.88 -3.52
N TYR A 193 8.29 -13.62 -3.93
CA TYR A 193 8.03 -13.17 -5.29
C TYR A 193 9.33 -13.12 -6.09
N SER A 194 9.20 -13.24 -7.42
CA SER A 194 10.33 -13.19 -8.34
C SER A 194 10.88 -11.77 -8.52
N ASN A 195 12.14 -11.65 -8.93
CA ASN A 195 12.72 -10.34 -9.29
C ASN A 195 11.92 -9.62 -10.40
N PRO A 196 11.48 -10.29 -11.50
CA PRO A 196 10.62 -9.66 -12.49
C PRO A 196 9.32 -9.07 -11.92
N GLN A 197 8.73 -9.71 -10.88
CA GLN A 197 7.56 -9.15 -10.21
C GLN A 197 7.91 -7.87 -9.45
N TYR A 198 8.99 -7.84 -8.67
CA TYR A 198 9.41 -6.61 -7.98
C TYR A 198 9.74 -5.46 -8.94
N GLU A 199 10.43 -5.76 -10.03
CA GLU A 199 10.77 -4.75 -11.05
C GLU A 199 9.51 -4.17 -11.72
N GLN A 200 8.60 -5.01 -12.15
CA GLN A 200 7.39 -4.56 -12.84
C GLN A 200 6.41 -3.87 -11.88
N LEU A 201 6.29 -4.37 -10.63
CA LEU A 201 5.53 -3.72 -9.57
C LEU A 201 6.02 -2.28 -9.34
N ALA A 202 7.33 -2.12 -9.17
CA ALA A 202 7.95 -0.83 -8.91
C ALA A 202 7.71 0.16 -10.05
N LYS A 203 7.81 -0.30 -11.30
CA LYS A 203 7.52 0.50 -12.49
C LYS A 203 6.06 0.99 -12.48
N GLN A 204 5.11 0.09 -12.28
CA GLN A 204 3.69 0.44 -12.29
C GLN A 204 3.30 1.35 -11.13
N VAL A 205 3.83 1.09 -9.94
CA VAL A 205 3.62 1.94 -8.76
C VAL A 205 4.14 3.35 -8.99
N LEU A 206 5.35 3.51 -9.55
CA LEU A 206 5.90 4.84 -9.86
C LEU A 206 5.02 5.61 -10.85
N VAL A 207 4.51 4.96 -11.90
CA VAL A 207 3.58 5.58 -12.85
C VAL A 207 2.30 6.04 -12.15
N TRP A 208 1.74 5.23 -11.25
CA TRP A 208 0.57 5.61 -10.46
C TRP A 208 0.85 6.76 -9.50
N GLN A 209 2.02 6.77 -8.86
CA GLN A 209 2.42 7.88 -7.99
C GLN A 209 2.48 9.20 -8.76
N LEU A 210 3.10 9.21 -9.95
CA LEU A 210 3.15 10.39 -10.81
C LEU A 210 1.75 10.82 -11.28
N ARG A 211 0.96 9.85 -11.76
CA ARG A 211 -0.37 10.12 -12.32
C ARG A 211 -1.33 10.72 -11.30
N TRP A 212 -1.35 10.18 -10.08
CA TRP A 212 -2.33 10.48 -9.06
C TRP A 212 -1.80 11.29 -7.88
N GLY A 213 -0.50 11.59 -7.86
CA GLY A 213 0.14 12.30 -6.75
C GLY A 213 0.20 11.50 -5.46
N ILE A 214 0.36 10.16 -5.55
CA ILE A 214 0.34 9.28 -4.38
C ILE A 214 1.73 9.21 -3.75
N PRO A 215 1.94 9.67 -2.49
CA PRO A 215 3.24 9.59 -1.84
C PRO A 215 3.57 8.15 -1.39
N MET A 216 4.86 7.90 -1.12
CA MET A 216 5.35 6.57 -0.70
C MET A 216 4.60 5.99 0.50
N ARG A 217 4.24 6.82 1.48
CA ARG A 217 3.52 6.41 2.68
C ARG A 217 2.10 5.90 2.42
N ARG A 218 1.57 6.14 1.23
CA ARG A 218 0.27 5.64 0.79
C ARG A 218 0.37 4.40 -0.09
N ILE A 219 1.50 3.70 -0.03
CA ILE A 219 1.68 2.36 -0.58
C ILE A 219 1.65 1.39 0.59
N THR A 220 0.73 0.46 0.59
CA THR A 220 0.47 -0.44 1.72
C THR A 220 0.09 -1.84 1.27
N SER A 221 -0.12 -2.75 2.20
CA SER A 221 -0.55 -4.12 1.96
C SER A 221 -2.04 -4.32 2.30
N HIS A 222 -2.65 -5.36 1.76
CA HIS A 222 -4.02 -5.74 2.15
C HIS A 222 -4.11 -6.04 3.65
N GLY A 223 -3.17 -6.83 4.18
CA GLY A 223 -3.14 -7.13 5.62
C GLY A 223 -3.07 -5.87 6.51
N ALA A 224 -2.43 -4.79 6.03
CA ALA A 224 -2.34 -3.54 6.79
C ALA A 224 -3.66 -2.76 6.84
N VAL A 225 -4.52 -2.89 5.84
CA VAL A 225 -5.80 -2.17 5.75
C VAL A 225 -6.99 -3.00 6.17
N ASP A 226 -6.87 -4.33 6.24
CA ASP A 226 -7.94 -5.24 6.62
C ASP A 226 -8.40 -4.98 8.05
N ARG A 227 -9.71 -4.92 8.25
CA ARG A 227 -10.38 -4.76 9.55
C ARG A 227 -11.13 -6.02 9.99
N SER A 228 -11.16 -7.03 9.13
CA SER A 228 -11.68 -8.36 9.49
C SER A 228 -10.64 -9.22 10.20
N HIS A 229 -9.35 -8.83 10.14
CA HIS A 229 -8.20 -9.58 10.64
C HIS A 229 -8.07 -10.99 10.04
N THR A 230 -8.57 -11.15 8.80
CA THR A 230 -8.50 -12.42 8.06
C THR A 230 -7.51 -12.38 6.90
N ARG A 231 -6.86 -11.23 6.66
CA ARG A 231 -5.93 -11.02 5.55
C ARG A 231 -4.54 -10.69 6.06
N SER A 232 -3.55 -11.31 5.44
CA SER A 232 -2.12 -11.09 5.71
C SER A 232 -1.32 -10.78 4.43
N ASP A 233 -1.99 -10.76 3.28
CA ASP A 233 -1.36 -10.59 1.98
C ASP A 233 -0.86 -9.14 1.72
N PRO A 234 0.22 -9.01 0.92
CA PRO A 234 1.03 -10.07 0.33
C PRO A 234 2.00 -10.68 1.35
N ARG A 235 1.87 -11.99 1.61
CA ARG A 235 2.75 -12.73 2.51
C ARG A 235 4.17 -12.79 1.93
N SER A 236 5.18 -12.92 2.79
CA SER A 236 6.60 -13.01 2.38
C SER A 236 7.09 -11.88 1.46
N PHE A 237 6.39 -10.72 1.44
CA PHE A 237 6.78 -9.57 0.63
C PHE A 237 8.01 -8.88 1.22
N ARG A 238 9.05 -8.69 0.41
CA ARG A 238 10.31 -8.08 0.81
C ARG A 238 10.35 -6.61 0.37
N TRP A 239 9.95 -5.70 1.25
CA TRP A 239 9.90 -4.26 0.97
C TRP A 239 11.22 -3.69 0.45
N HIS A 240 12.37 -4.15 0.96
CA HIS A 240 13.69 -3.70 0.50
C HIS A 240 13.97 -4.05 -0.98
N LEU A 241 13.43 -5.16 -1.50
CA LEU A 241 13.54 -5.49 -2.93
C LEU A 241 12.65 -4.57 -3.77
N PHE A 242 11.46 -4.27 -3.29
CA PHE A 242 10.59 -3.28 -3.91
C PHE A 242 11.24 -1.90 -3.94
N ASP A 243 11.76 -1.41 -2.81
CA ASP A 243 12.41 -0.09 -2.71
C ASP A 243 13.61 0.02 -3.66
N ARG A 244 14.44 -1.03 -3.75
CA ARG A 244 15.56 -1.09 -4.71
C ARG A 244 15.08 -1.01 -6.16
N ALA A 245 14.08 -1.78 -6.52
CA ALA A 245 13.50 -1.77 -7.87
C ALA A 245 12.83 -0.42 -8.18
N TRP A 246 12.18 0.20 -7.19
CA TRP A 246 11.57 1.52 -7.32
C TRP A 246 12.64 2.60 -7.59
N GLN A 247 13.76 2.60 -6.85
CA GLN A 247 14.88 3.52 -7.07
C GLN A 247 15.45 3.39 -8.50
N GLN A 248 15.57 2.17 -9.00
CA GLN A 248 16.01 1.94 -10.39
C GLN A 248 15.01 2.49 -11.41
N ALA A 249 13.72 2.29 -11.20
CA ALA A 249 12.67 2.84 -12.05
C ALA A 249 12.65 4.39 -12.00
N ALA A 250 12.75 4.97 -10.81
CA ALA A 250 12.80 6.41 -10.60
C ALA A 250 13.98 7.06 -11.34
N LYS A 251 15.17 6.46 -11.25
CA LYS A 251 16.36 6.91 -12.00
C LYS A 251 16.11 6.93 -13.51
N ARG A 252 15.51 5.89 -14.08
CA ARG A 252 15.18 5.82 -15.52
C ARG A 252 14.16 6.87 -15.94
N CYS A 253 13.24 7.25 -15.04
CA CYS A 253 12.25 8.29 -15.29
C CYS A 253 12.77 9.70 -14.94
N LYS A 254 14.00 9.85 -14.46
CA LYS A 254 14.55 11.11 -13.92
C LYS A 254 13.70 11.68 -12.80
N VAL A 255 13.11 10.81 -11.98
CA VAL A 255 12.35 11.17 -10.78
C VAL A 255 13.32 11.18 -9.60
N PRO A 256 13.31 12.22 -8.74
CA PRO A 256 14.18 12.28 -7.57
C PRO A 256 14.02 11.04 -6.66
N ALA A 257 15.11 10.57 -6.07
CA ALA A 257 15.10 9.38 -5.21
C ALA A 257 14.23 9.57 -3.95
N ASP A 258 14.01 10.81 -3.55
CA ASP A 258 13.17 11.22 -2.42
C ASP A 258 11.73 11.61 -2.86
N TYR A 259 11.35 11.34 -4.11
CA TYR A 259 10.01 11.63 -4.60
C TYR A 259 8.95 10.90 -3.79
N GLY A 260 7.97 11.66 -3.30
CA GLY A 260 6.89 11.12 -2.48
C GLY A 260 7.27 10.86 -1.02
N ILE A 261 8.49 11.18 -0.59
CA ILE A 261 8.87 11.25 0.82
C ILE A 261 8.39 12.61 1.36
N ASP A 262 7.67 12.61 2.46
CA ASP A 262 7.14 13.85 3.05
C ASP A 262 8.24 14.80 3.52
N ALA A 263 7.95 16.11 3.47
CA ALA A 263 8.88 17.14 3.92
C ALA A 263 9.34 16.95 5.39
N MET A 264 8.50 16.41 6.24
CA MET A 264 8.82 16.08 7.63
C MET A 264 9.88 14.97 7.75
N GLU A 265 9.90 13.99 6.84
CA GLU A 265 10.96 12.97 6.80
C GLU A 265 12.29 13.51 6.30
N LYS A 266 12.26 14.59 5.51
CA LYS A 266 13.48 15.25 5.01
C LYS A 266 14.22 16.02 6.10
N ILE A 267 13.52 16.48 7.15
CA ILE A 267 14.10 17.26 8.25
C ILE A 267 14.78 16.35 9.29
N THR A 268 14.42 15.07 9.34
CA THR A 268 14.96 14.08 10.28
C THR A 268 16.14 13.28 9.71
N LYS A 269 16.55 13.55 8.49
CA LYS A 269 17.78 13.05 7.84
C LYS A 269 18.89 14.10 7.91
#